data_34db2b5458f92cdf8086e867106bda17
#
_entry.id   34db2b5458f92cdf8086e867106bda17
#
_cell.length_a   1.000
_cell.length_b   1.000
_cell.length_c   1.000
_cell.angle_alpha   90.00
_cell.angle_beta   90.00
_cell.angle_gamma   90.00
#
_symmetry.space_group_name_H-M   'P 1'
#
loop_
_entity.id
_entity.type
_entity.pdbx_description
1 polymer ?
#
loop_
_entity_poly.entity_id
_entity_poly.type
_entity_poly.pdbx_seq_one_letter_code
_entity_poly.pdbx_strand_id
1 'polypeptide(L)'
;LHYGFWAAPEPEKDQKGEPVPLPEKLAILIPGIGGNYFGMTSTALAELLHLHGYAVLSLDSPFAWQFMVATGNRRLPGFLPDDAAEIRAVLPGILGNLKKDGLIRDPQIVMLGYSMGALETLKISELEEKDNTLNIKRYLAINPPVELSNAIDRADALAQTGSGWSSAEAIDQLSDVAGKGLSVLSRTAPPYDPAAGGEPGF
;
A
#
# COMPACT_ATOMS: atom_id res chain seq x y z
N LEU A 1 -14.46 5.59 8.70
CA LEU A 1 -13.48 5.23 7.67
C LEU A 1 -12.85 3.89 8.02
N HIS A 2 -12.76 3.00 7.04
CA HIS A 2 -12.12 1.69 7.21
C HIS A 2 -10.65 1.80 6.79
N TYR A 3 -9.78 1.08 7.48
CA TYR A 3 -8.35 0.97 7.17
C TYR A 3 -7.80 -0.35 7.71
N GLY A 4 -6.74 -0.83 7.12
CA GLY A 4 -5.96 -1.95 7.64
C GLY A 4 -4.80 -1.42 8.48
N PHE A 5 -4.51 -2.11 9.59
CA PHE A 5 -3.36 -1.77 10.40
C PHE A 5 -2.58 -3.06 10.77
N TRP A 6 -1.32 -3.08 10.40
CA TRP A 6 -0.34 -4.07 10.82
C TRP A 6 0.51 -3.44 11.92
N ALA A 7 0.38 -3.95 13.14
CA ALA A 7 1.20 -3.48 14.25
C ALA A 7 2.69 -3.70 13.94
N ALA A 8 3.56 -2.87 14.52
CA ALA A 8 5.00 -3.09 14.38
C ALA A 8 5.36 -4.50 14.87
N PRO A 9 6.32 -5.18 14.22
CA PRO A 9 6.81 -6.45 14.71
C PRO A 9 7.43 -6.27 16.11
N GLU A 10 7.42 -7.33 16.90
CA GLU A 10 8.06 -7.30 18.22
C GLU A 10 9.55 -6.94 18.07
N PRO A 11 10.09 -6.09 18.96
CA PRO A 11 11.50 -5.73 18.90
C PRO A 11 12.37 -6.98 19.17
N GLU A 12 13.48 -7.07 18.45
CA GLU A 12 14.50 -8.07 18.74
C GLU A 12 14.98 -7.94 20.18
N LYS A 13 15.29 -9.06 20.80
CA LYS A 13 15.86 -9.09 22.16
C LYS A 13 17.37 -9.14 22.09
N ASP A 14 18.02 -8.39 22.97
CA ASP A 14 19.48 -8.44 23.12
C ASP A 14 19.93 -9.78 23.77
N GLN A 15 21.25 -9.93 23.94
CA GLN A 15 21.83 -11.13 24.58
C GLN A 15 21.37 -11.34 26.03
N LYS A 16 20.74 -10.36 26.66
CA LYS A 16 20.18 -10.43 28.01
C LYS A 16 18.66 -10.67 28.01
N GLY A 17 18.06 -10.78 26.83
CA GLY A 17 16.62 -10.96 26.66
C GLY A 17 15.83 -9.66 26.75
N GLU A 18 16.49 -8.49 26.80
CA GLU A 18 15.83 -7.19 26.84
C GLU A 18 15.50 -6.71 25.43
N PRO A 19 14.31 -6.05 25.22
CA PRO A 19 13.94 -5.53 23.91
C PRO A 19 14.92 -4.42 23.47
N VAL A 20 15.45 -4.55 22.25
CA VAL A 20 16.28 -3.50 21.65
C VAL A 20 15.36 -2.38 21.21
N PRO A 21 15.48 -1.15 21.73
CA PRO A 21 14.68 -0.02 21.34
C PRO A 21 14.97 0.34 19.87
N LEU A 22 14.07 0.01 18.95
CA LEU A 22 14.14 0.49 17.58
C LEU A 22 13.31 1.76 17.44
N PRO A 23 13.72 2.71 16.58
CA PRO A 23 12.85 3.84 16.26
C PRO A 23 11.57 3.29 15.64
N GLU A 24 10.45 3.69 16.21
CA GLU A 24 9.14 3.30 15.70
C GLU A 24 8.96 3.85 14.27
N LYS A 25 8.60 2.99 13.33
CA LYS A 25 8.42 3.31 11.92
C LYS A 25 7.00 3.02 11.51
N LEU A 26 6.35 3.97 10.86
CA LEU A 26 5.01 3.80 10.32
C LEU A 26 5.02 4.05 8.81
N ALA A 27 4.55 3.11 8.02
CA ALA A 27 4.28 3.29 6.61
C ALA A 27 2.79 3.53 6.40
N ILE A 28 2.43 4.61 5.71
CA ILE A 28 1.06 4.86 5.24
C ILE A 28 1.00 4.44 3.78
N LEU A 29 0.09 3.52 3.45
CA LEU A 29 -0.07 2.95 2.12
C LEU A 29 -1.35 3.46 1.47
N ILE A 30 -1.20 4.11 0.29
CA ILE A 30 -2.29 4.63 -0.53
C ILE A 30 -2.45 3.74 -1.77
N PRO A 31 -3.58 3.06 -1.95
CA PRO A 31 -3.80 2.17 -3.08
C PRO A 31 -4.14 2.91 -4.37
N GLY A 32 -4.07 2.21 -5.51
CA GLY A 32 -4.55 2.71 -6.80
C GLY A 32 -6.07 2.79 -6.91
N ILE A 33 -6.58 3.19 -8.09
CA ILE A 33 -8.02 3.31 -8.37
C ILE A 33 -8.77 2.03 -7.96
N GLY A 34 -9.84 2.20 -7.19
CA GLY A 34 -10.69 1.09 -6.74
C GLY A 34 -10.02 0.13 -5.77
N GLY A 35 -8.77 0.39 -5.42
CA GLY A 35 -8.06 -0.40 -4.41
C GLY A 35 -8.61 -0.16 -3.01
N ASN A 36 -8.41 -1.15 -2.15
CA ASN A 36 -8.82 -1.08 -0.75
C ASN A 36 -7.71 -1.61 0.15
N TYR A 37 -7.83 -1.35 1.44
CA TYR A 37 -6.80 -1.70 2.43
C TYR A 37 -6.49 -3.20 2.51
N PHE A 38 -7.43 -4.09 2.12
CA PHE A 38 -7.29 -5.55 2.14
C PHE A 38 -7.08 -6.16 0.75
N GLY A 39 -6.96 -5.34 -0.30
CA GLY A 39 -6.69 -5.81 -1.66
C GLY A 39 -5.32 -6.50 -1.76
N MET A 40 -5.19 -7.47 -2.68
CA MET A 40 -3.99 -8.28 -2.83
C MET A 40 -2.70 -7.44 -2.87
N THR A 41 -2.66 -6.38 -3.68
CA THR A 41 -1.48 -5.50 -3.79
C THR A 41 -1.21 -4.74 -2.48
N SER A 42 -2.27 -4.22 -1.83
CA SER A 42 -2.14 -3.52 -0.55
C SER A 42 -1.61 -4.46 0.53
N THR A 43 -2.16 -5.66 0.63
CA THR A 43 -1.73 -6.68 1.60
C THR A 43 -0.29 -7.11 1.37
N ALA A 44 0.08 -7.42 0.11
CA ALA A 44 1.44 -7.84 -0.21
C ALA A 44 2.48 -6.75 0.12
N LEU A 45 2.18 -5.48 -0.19
CA LEU A 45 3.05 -4.36 0.16
C LEU A 45 3.10 -4.13 1.67
N ALA A 46 1.96 -4.26 2.36
CA ALA A 46 1.91 -4.13 3.82
C ALA A 46 2.74 -5.21 4.52
N GLU A 47 2.63 -6.46 4.10
CA GLU A 47 3.43 -7.57 4.61
C GLU A 47 4.92 -7.37 4.35
N LEU A 48 5.29 -6.93 3.13
CA LEU A 48 6.67 -6.61 2.81
C LEU A 48 7.24 -5.52 3.73
N LEU A 49 6.51 -4.44 3.95
CA LEU A 49 6.92 -3.36 4.84
C LEU A 49 6.99 -3.82 6.29
N HIS A 50 6.03 -4.64 6.72
CA HIS A 50 6.00 -5.23 8.06
C HIS A 50 7.24 -6.11 8.32
N LEU A 51 7.62 -6.96 7.36
CA LEU A 51 8.85 -7.76 7.43
C LEU A 51 10.12 -6.89 7.55
N HIS A 52 10.07 -5.62 7.13
CA HIS A 52 11.17 -4.65 7.26
C HIS A 52 11.04 -3.75 8.50
N GLY A 53 10.21 -4.14 9.45
CA GLY A 53 10.10 -3.47 10.76
C GLY A 53 9.19 -2.25 10.79
N TYR A 54 8.29 -2.10 9.82
CA TYR A 54 7.29 -1.04 9.84
C TYR A 54 5.97 -1.52 10.47
N ALA A 55 5.35 -0.67 11.29
CA ALA A 55 3.90 -0.70 11.38
C ALA A 55 3.34 -0.18 10.05
N VAL A 56 2.20 -0.70 9.60
CA VAL A 56 1.61 -0.28 8.32
C VAL A 56 0.16 0.12 8.51
N LEU A 57 -0.18 1.30 8.02
CA LEU A 57 -1.54 1.81 7.90
C LEU A 57 -1.91 1.82 6.42
N SER A 58 -2.78 0.91 6.00
CA SER A 58 -3.29 0.87 4.62
C SER A 58 -4.68 1.48 4.55
N LEU A 59 -4.90 2.40 3.63
CA LEU A 59 -6.17 3.08 3.41
C LEU A 59 -6.96 2.45 2.26
N ASP A 60 -8.23 2.82 2.17
CA ASP A 60 -9.00 2.67 0.94
C ASP A 60 -8.66 3.79 -0.04
N SER A 61 -8.74 3.51 -1.34
CA SER A 61 -8.69 4.54 -2.37
C SER A 61 -9.86 5.52 -2.23
N PRO A 62 -9.71 6.82 -2.53
CA PRO A 62 -10.82 7.76 -2.66
C PRO A 62 -11.93 7.28 -3.60
N PHE A 63 -11.61 6.45 -4.57
CA PHE A 63 -12.56 5.82 -5.49
C PHE A 63 -13.33 4.63 -4.89
N ALA A 64 -12.99 4.20 -3.68
CA ALA A 64 -13.73 3.16 -3.00
C ALA A 64 -14.98 3.73 -2.35
N TRP A 65 -16.11 3.04 -2.52
CA TRP A 65 -17.40 3.46 -1.96
C TRP A 65 -17.34 3.72 -0.45
N GLN A 66 -16.63 2.87 0.27
CA GLN A 66 -16.46 2.98 1.71
C GLN A 66 -15.74 4.27 2.11
N PHE A 67 -14.72 4.69 1.33
CA PHE A 67 -14.02 5.95 1.57
C PHE A 67 -14.95 7.13 1.33
N MET A 68 -15.65 7.18 0.19
CA MET A 68 -16.59 8.25 -0.15
C MET A 68 -17.68 8.42 0.89
N VAL A 69 -18.25 7.32 1.37
CA VAL A 69 -19.30 7.37 2.41
C VAL A 69 -18.73 7.84 3.75
N ALA A 70 -17.54 7.38 4.13
CA ALA A 70 -16.95 7.70 5.41
C ALA A 70 -16.48 9.16 5.52
N THR A 71 -16.03 9.75 4.43
CA THR A 71 -15.60 11.16 4.39
C THR A 71 -16.79 12.11 4.23
N GLY A 72 -17.96 11.58 3.86
CA GLY A 72 -19.16 12.40 3.64
C GLY A 72 -19.03 13.36 2.46
N ASN A 73 -18.02 13.17 1.63
CA ASN A 73 -17.77 14.01 0.48
C ASN A 73 -18.88 13.80 -0.57
N ARG A 74 -19.49 14.90 -1.01
CA ARG A 74 -20.50 14.89 -2.06
C ARG A 74 -19.90 14.98 -3.47
N ARG A 75 -18.58 15.07 -3.59
CA ARG A 75 -17.88 15.13 -4.84
C ARG A 75 -17.52 13.73 -5.31
N LEU A 76 -17.54 13.52 -6.61
CA LEU A 76 -16.97 12.32 -7.20
C LEU A 76 -15.43 12.43 -7.16
N PRO A 77 -14.72 11.34 -6.83
CA PRO A 77 -13.27 11.32 -6.91
C PRO A 77 -12.79 11.46 -8.36
N GLY A 78 -11.55 11.88 -8.55
CA GLY A 78 -10.93 12.02 -9.86
C GLY A 78 -10.31 13.39 -10.11
N PHE A 79 -10.49 14.35 -9.19
CA PHE A 79 -9.74 15.59 -9.20
C PHE A 79 -8.60 15.51 -8.18
N LEU A 80 -7.41 15.16 -8.65
CA LEU A 80 -6.24 14.85 -7.83
C LEU A 80 -5.98 15.81 -6.65
N PRO A 81 -6.08 17.16 -6.79
CA PRO A 81 -5.89 18.06 -5.65
C PRO A 81 -6.89 17.84 -4.51
N ASP A 82 -8.16 17.59 -4.83
CA ASP A 82 -9.21 17.37 -3.84
C ASP A 82 -9.06 15.99 -3.20
N ASP A 83 -8.81 14.95 -4.01
CA ASP A 83 -8.61 13.57 -3.53
C ASP A 83 -7.43 13.50 -2.55
N ALA A 84 -6.31 14.12 -2.89
CA ALA A 84 -5.14 14.20 -2.03
C ALA A 84 -5.39 14.99 -0.74
N ALA A 85 -6.12 16.11 -0.84
CA ALA A 85 -6.50 16.91 0.33
C ALA A 85 -7.42 16.13 1.27
N GLU A 86 -8.32 15.32 0.73
CA GLU A 86 -9.25 14.50 1.51
C GLU A 86 -8.53 13.36 2.23
N ILE A 87 -7.63 12.63 1.54
CA ILE A 87 -6.76 11.63 2.18
C ILE A 87 -5.97 12.28 3.33
N ARG A 88 -5.35 13.42 3.05
CA ARG A 88 -4.57 14.16 4.04
C ARG A 88 -5.42 14.56 5.26
N ALA A 89 -6.65 15.00 5.04
CA ALA A 89 -7.54 15.48 6.10
C ALA A 89 -7.99 14.37 7.07
N VAL A 90 -8.11 13.13 6.64
CA VAL A 90 -8.54 12.01 7.50
C VAL A 90 -7.40 11.43 8.34
N LEU A 91 -6.15 11.58 7.90
CA LEU A 91 -4.98 10.96 8.55
C LEU A 91 -4.76 11.40 10.01
N PRO A 92 -4.87 12.69 10.39
CA PRO A 92 -4.69 13.10 11.78
C PRO A 92 -5.65 12.40 12.74
N GLY A 93 -6.91 12.19 12.32
CA GLY A 93 -7.91 11.48 13.11
C GLY A 93 -7.55 10.01 13.30
N ILE A 94 -7.11 9.32 12.24
CA ILE A 94 -6.68 7.92 12.30
C ILE A 94 -5.45 7.79 13.20
N LEU A 95 -4.43 8.60 12.96
CA LEU A 95 -3.19 8.58 13.76
C LEU A 95 -3.45 8.88 15.23
N GLY A 96 -4.38 9.82 15.51
CA GLY A 96 -4.82 10.13 16.86
C GLY A 96 -5.48 8.93 17.56
N ASN A 97 -6.32 8.18 16.86
CA ASN A 97 -6.92 6.96 17.39
C ASN A 97 -5.87 5.88 17.66
N LEU A 98 -4.97 5.62 16.70
CA LEU A 98 -3.90 4.65 16.89
C LEU A 98 -3.00 5.00 18.07
N LYS A 99 -2.70 6.30 18.29
CA LYS A 99 -1.96 6.77 19.48
C LYS A 99 -2.74 6.55 20.77
N LYS A 100 -4.03 6.90 20.79
CA LYS A 100 -4.90 6.71 21.95
C LYS A 100 -5.02 5.24 22.35
N ASP A 101 -5.07 4.35 21.37
CA ASP A 101 -5.16 2.90 21.59
C ASP A 101 -3.80 2.27 21.92
N GLY A 102 -2.73 3.06 21.98
CA GLY A 102 -1.37 2.60 22.31
C GLY A 102 -0.69 1.78 21.21
N LEU A 103 -1.25 1.78 20.00
CA LEU A 103 -0.73 1.01 18.86
C LEU A 103 0.46 1.69 18.18
N ILE A 104 0.56 3.01 18.30
CA ILE A 104 1.72 3.81 17.91
C ILE A 104 1.99 4.89 18.96
N ARG A 105 3.23 5.38 19.05
CA ARG A 105 3.59 6.47 19.98
C ARG A 105 4.03 7.72 19.22
N ASP A 106 5.26 7.71 18.71
CA ASP A 106 5.84 8.82 17.92
C ASP A 106 6.66 8.27 16.74
N PRO A 107 5.98 7.63 15.75
CA PRO A 107 6.68 6.95 14.69
C PRO A 107 7.30 7.93 13.68
N GLN A 108 8.41 7.50 13.07
CA GLN A 108 8.88 8.10 11.83
C GLN A 108 7.95 7.66 10.70
N ILE A 109 7.20 8.60 10.14
CA ILE A 109 6.20 8.32 9.12
C ILE A 109 6.83 8.36 7.73
N VAL A 110 6.57 7.32 6.93
CA VAL A 110 6.79 7.30 5.49
C VAL A 110 5.45 7.10 4.79
N MET A 111 5.27 7.68 3.61
CA MET A 111 4.06 7.48 2.82
C MET A 111 4.42 6.83 1.50
N LEU A 112 3.66 5.82 1.12
CA LEU A 112 3.85 5.04 -0.09
C LEU A 112 2.53 4.93 -0.83
N GLY A 113 2.54 5.27 -2.11
CA GLY A 113 1.39 5.06 -2.98
C GLY A 113 1.75 4.31 -4.25
N TYR A 114 0.80 3.56 -4.78
CA TYR A 114 1.00 2.87 -6.05
C TYR A 114 -0.12 3.22 -7.05
N SER A 115 0.22 3.25 -8.35
CA SER A 115 -0.70 3.65 -9.43
C SER A 115 -1.29 5.04 -9.17
N MET A 116 -2.60 5.23 -9.12
CA MET A 116 -3.24 6.49 -8.78
C MET A 116 -2.85 6.98 -7.39
N GLY A 117 -2.75 6.08 -6.41
CA GLY A 117 -2.26 6.40 -5.06
C GLY A 117 -0.84 6.98 -5.05
N ALA A 118 -0.03 6.67 -6.07
CA ALA A 118 1.28 7.30 -6.22
C ALA A 118 1.17 8.79 -6.59
N LEU A 119 0.22 9.17 -7.46
CA LEU A 119 -0.05 10.58 -7.77
C LEU A 119 -0.60 11.32 -6.55
N GLU A 120 -1.54 10.70 -5.83
CA GLU A 120 -2.09 11.24 -4.59
C GLU A 120 -0.98 11.45 -3.55
N THR A 121 -0.07 10.48 -3.39
CA THR A 121 1.10 10.59 -2.51
C THR A 121 2.01 11.77 -2.88
N LEU A 122 2.30 11.96 -4.16
CA LEU A 122 3.08 13.10 -4.64
C LEU A 122 2.36 14.43 -4.40
N LYS A 123 1.04 14.46 -4.59
CA LYS A 123 0.25 15.66 -4.33
C LYS A 123 0.17 15.99 -2.84
N ILE A 124 0.07 14.97 -1.98
CA ILE A 124 0.14 15.16 -0.52
C ILE A 124 1.52 15.72 -0.14
N SER A 125 2.62 15.24 -0.75
CA SER A 125 3.94 15.79 -0.46
C SER A 125 4.04 17.29 -0.76
N GLU A 126 3.45 17.75 -1.87
CA GLU A 126 3.36 19.18 -2.21
C GLU A 126 2.54 19.97 -1.16
N LEU A 127 1.46 19.38 -0.63
CA LEU A 127 0.66 20.02 0.41
C LEU A 127 1.42 20.11 1.73
N GLU A 128 2.17 19.06 2.10
CA GLU A 128 2.97 19.01 3.32
C GLU A 128 4.18 19.96 3.30
N GLU A 129 4.71 20.30 2.13
CA GLU A 129 5.73 21.34 2.01
C GLU A 129 5.27 22.70 2.55
N LYS A 130 3.96 22.96 2.54
CA LYS A 130 3.41 24.27 2.95
C LYS A 130 3.20 24.38 4.46
N ASP A 131 2.82 23.31 5.14
CA ASP A 131 2.44 23.37 6.56
C ASP A 131 2.91 22.18 7.41
N ASN A 132 3.44 21.12 6.79
CA ASN A 132 4.03 19.93 7.43
C ASN A 132 3.21 19.36 8.60
N THR A 133 1.89 19.23 8.39
CA THR A 133 0.94 18.79 9.42
C THR A 133 1.17 17.35 9.86
N LEU A 134 1.52 16.46 8.92
CA LEU A 134 1.69 15.03 9.16
C LEU A 134 3.13 14.65 9.50
N ASN A 135 4.08 15.55 9.30
CA ASN A 135 5.51 15.31 9.56
C ASN A 135 6.06 14.06 8.87
N ILE A 136 5.65 13.82 7.62
CA ILE A 136 6.07 12.67 6.83
C ILE A 136 7.52 12.86 6.39
N LYS A 137 8.37 11.86 6.65
CA LYS A 137 9.81 11.95 6.41
C LYS A 137 10.21 11.57 4.98
N ARG A 138 9.44 10.69 4.33
CA ARG A 138 9.71 10.22 2.98
C ARG A 138 8.42 9.89 2.26
N TYR A 139 8.43 10.12 0.96
CA TYR A 139 7.36 9.77 0.04
C TYR A 139 7.90 8.82 -1.02
N LEU A 140 7.16 7.77 -1.32
CA LEU A 140 7.50 6.79 -2.34
C LEU A 140 6.31 6.62 -3.29
N ALA A 141 6.52 6.93 -4.56
CA ALA A 141 5.53 6.78 -5.62
C ALA A 141 5.90 5.59 -6.51
N ILE A 142 5.07 4.56 -6.53
CA ILE A 142 5.27 3.35 -7.32
C ILE A 142 4.37 3.40 -8.56
N ASN A 143 4.98 3.39 -9.73
CA ASN A 143 4.30 3.40 -11.03
C ASN A 143 3.18 4.46 -11.14
N PRO A 144 3.46 5.76 -10.87
CA PRO A 144 2.47 6.81 -11.07
C PRO A 144 2.08 6.88 -12.56
N PRO A 145 0.79 6.98 -12.90
CA PRO A 145 0.36 7.17 -14.29
C PRO A 145 0.65 8.62 -14.70
N VAL A 146 1.81 8.85 -15.31
CA VAL A 146 2.27 10.20 -15.72
C VAL A 146 1.30 10.82 -16.75
N GLU A 147 0.70 9.99 -17.58
CA GLU A 147 -0.33 10.36 -18.54
C GLU A 147 -1.52 9.43 -18.38
N LEU A 148 -2.58 9.91 -17.70
CA LEU A 148 -3.71 9.10 -17.30
C LEU A 148 -4.48 8.52 -18.50
N SER A 149 -4.65 9.29 -19.58
CA SER A 149 -5.28 8.83 -20.81
C SER A 149 -4.53 7.64 -21.42
N ASN A 150 -3.21 7.74 -21.53
CA ASN A 150 -2.37 6.64 -22.02
C ASN A 150 -2.45 5.40 -21.11
N ALA A 151 -2.51 5.60 -19.79
CA ALA A 151 -2.64 4.49 -18.83
C ALA A 151 -3.98 3.77 -18.98
N ILE A 152 -5.07 4.51 -19.22
CA ILE A 152 -6.41 3.96 -19.47
C ILE A 152 -6.43 3.21 -20.81
N ASP A 153 -5.93 3.82 -21.88
CA ASP A 153 -5.87 3.19 -23.21
C ASP A 153 -5.09 1.86 -23.16
N ARG A 154 -3.98 1.82 -22.41
CA ARG A 154 -3.20 0.58 -22.21
C ARG A 154 -3.94 -0.46 -21.37
N ALA A 155 -4.68 -0.04 -20.35
CA ALA A 155 -5.49 -0.96 -19.54
C ALA A 155 -6.62 -1.55 -20.39
N ASP A 156 -7.28 -0.74 -21.23
CA ASP A 156 -8.32 -1.20 -22.16
C ASP A 156 -7.74 -2.17 -23.20
N ALA A 157 -6.58 -1.86 -23.77
CA ALA A 157 -5.89 -2.76 -24.70
C ALA A 157 -5.53 -4.09 -24.04
N LEU A 158 -5.07 -4.08 -22.79
CA LEU A 158 -4.79 -5.29 -22.01
C LEU A 158 -6.07 -6.08 -21.71
N ALA A 159 -7.16 -5.41 -21.34
CA ALA A 159 -8.45 -6.06 -21.09
C ALA A 159 -9.04 -6.72 -22.37
N GLN A 160 -8.72 -6.15 -23.53
CA GLN A 160 -9.11 -6.72 -24.83
C GLN A 160 -8.15 -7.82 -25.30
N THR A 161 -6.96 -7.93 -24.71
CA THR A 161 -6.00 -9.00 -25.01
C THR A 161 -6.63 -10.35 -24.65
N GLY A 162 -6.77 -11.22 -25.62
CA GLY A 162 -7.42 -12.51 -25.42
C GLY A 162 -8.91 -12.57 -25.78
N SER A 163 -9.56 -11.46 -26.12
CA SER A 163 -10.96 -11.48 -26.56
C SER A 163 -11.17 -12.31 -27.85
N GLY A 164 -10.12 -12.55 -28.62
CA GLY A 164 -10.12 -13.41 -29.82
C GLY A 164 -9.41 -14.75 -29.64
N TRP A 165 -8.96 -15.09 -28.44
CA TRP A 165 -8.23 -16.34 -28.21
C TRP A 165 -9.15 -17.55 -28.20
N SER A 166 -8.71 -18.64 -28.80
CA SER A 166 -9.29 -19.95 -28.54
C SER A 166 -9.01 -20.40 -27.10
N SER A 167 -9.78 -21.38 -26.62
CA SER A 167 -9.56 -21.92 -25.26
C SER A 167 -8.14 -22.48 -25.08
N ALA A 168 -7.53 -23.03 -26.13
CA ALA A 168 -6.16 -23.55 -26.09
C ALA A 168 -5.14 -22.44 -25.96
N GLU A 169 -5.27 -21.35 -26.73
CA GLU A 169 -4.40 -20.17 -26.64
C GLU A 169 -4.51 -19.48 -25.28
N ALA A 170 -5.72 -19.38 -24.73
CA ALA A 170 -5.94 -18.82 -23.40
C ALA A 170 -5.21 -19.63 -22.31
N ILE A 171 -5.29 -20.96 -22.36
CA ILE A 171 -4.60 -21.85 -21.41
C ILE A 171 -3.08 -21.70 -21.55
N ASP A 172 -2.55 -21.65 -22.77
CA ASP A 172 -1.11 -21.52 -23.03
C ASP A 172 -0.58 -20.20 -22.47
N GLN A 173 -1.26 -19.08 -22.74
CA GLN A 173 -0.89 -17.76 -22.24
C GLN A 173 -0.98 -17.67 -20.70
N LEU A 174 -2.04 -18.22 -20.09
CA LEU A 174 -2.15 -18.26 -18.63
C LEU A 174 -1.03 -19.09 -17.99
N SER A 175 -0.66 -20.22 -18.61
CA SER A 175 0.44 -21.06 -18.16
C SER A 175 1.79 -20.33 -18.25
N ASP A 176 2.01 -19.56 -19.32
CA ASP A 176 3.23 -18.74 -19.50
C ASP A 176 3.32 -17.63 -18.44
N VAL A 177 2.20 -16.92 -18.19
CA VAL A 177 2.14 -15.88 -17.14
C VAL A 177 2.37 -16.48 -15.75
N ALA A 178 1.74 -17.61 -15.44
CA ALA A 178 1.93 -18.31 -14.19
C ALA A 178 3.38 -18.77 -14.01
N GLY A 179 3.99 -19.33 -15.05
CA GLY A 179 5.39 -19.74 -15.05
C GLY A 179 6.35 -18.57 -14.81
N LYS A 180 6.10 -17.43 -15.45
CA LYS A 180 6.86 -16.20 -15.22
C LYS A 180 6.68 -15.68 -13.80
N GLY A 181 5.46 -15.67 -13.28
CA GLY A 181 5.15 -15.29 -11.89
C GLY A 181 5.90 -16.16 -10.89
N LEU A 182 5.83 -17.47 -11.04
CA LEU A 182 6.57 -18.43 -10.20
C LEU A 182 8.09 -18.23 -10.29
N SER A 183 8.62 -17.93 -11.47
CA SER A 183 10.06 -17.66 -11.63
C SER A 183 10.53 -16.40 -10.92
N VAL A 184 9.68 -15.38 -10.84
CA VAL A 184 9.94 -14.14 -10.07
C VAL A 184 9.90 -14.46 -8.58
N LEU A 185 8.87 -15.14 -8.11
CA LEU A 185 8.73 -15.52 -6.72
C LEU A 185 9.90 -16.39 -6.24
N SER A 186 10.35 -17.34 -7.05
CA SER A 186 11.51 -18.19 -6.69
C SER A 186 12.83 -17.43 -6.60
N ARG A 187 12.95 -16.28 -7.27
CA ARG A 187 14.15 -15.42 -7.23
C ARG A 187 14.11 -14.42 -6.08
N THR A 188 12.92 -14.04 -5.63
CA THR A 188 12.72 -13.01 -4.60
C THR A 188 12.45 -13.59 -3.23
N ALA A 189 11.99 -14.84 -3.14
CA ALA A 189 11.83 -15.52 -1.85
C ALA A 189 13.22 -15.71 -1.21
N PRO A 190 13.40 -15.33 0.06
CA PRO A 190 14.62 -15.69 0.78
C PRO A 190 14.76 -17.22 0.78
N PRO A 191 16.00 -17.74 0.72
CA PRO A 191 16.20 -19.18 0.77
C PRO A 191 15.51 -19.73 2.05
N TYR A 192 14.68 -20.74 1.86
CA TYR A 192 14.04 -21.44 2.97
C TYR A 192 15.12 -21.97 3.92
N ASP A 193 15.14 -21.46 5.14
CA ASP A 193 16.02 -21.99 6.21
C ASP A 193 15.20 -22.97 7.08
N PRO A 194 15.40 -24.28 6.92
CA PRO A 194 14.69 -25.28 7.73
C PRO A 194 15.05 -25.22 9.21
N ALA A 195 16.11 -24.51 9.60
CA ALA A 195 16.52 -24.33 10.99
C ALA A 195 15.77 -23.19 11.70
N ALA A 196 15.07 -22.31 10.97
CA ALA A 196 14.34 -21.17 11.52
C ALA A 196 12.99 -21.54 12.17
N GLY A 197 12.55 -22.80 12.15
CA GLY A 197 11.42 -23.32 12.93
C GLY A 197 10.03 -22.75 12.61
N GLY A 198 9.87 -22.04 11.51
CA GLY A 198 8.58 -21.54 11.06
C GLY A 198 7.89 -22.51 10.09
N GLU A 199 6.64 -22.88 10.39
CA GLU A 199 5.81 -23.57 9.39
C GLU A 199 5.62 -22.68 8.16
N PRO A 200 5.66 -23.24 6.91
CA PRO A 200 5.36 -22.46 5.73
C PRO A 200 3.90 -22.00 5.81
N GLY A 201 3.69 -20.71 6.07
CA GLY A 201 2.38 -20.09 5.99
C GLY A 201 1.92 -20.07 4.52
N PHE A 202 0.86 -20.81 4.21
CA PHE A 202 0.07 -20.70 2.98
C PHE A 202 -1.01 -19.63 3.14
#